data_64698b15bb17356f5f483daecf58e32e
#
_entry.id   64698b15bb17356f5f483daecf58e32e
#
_cell.length_a   1.000
_cell.length_b   1.000
_cell.length_c   1.000
_cell.angle_alpha   90.00
_cell.angle_beta   90.00
_cell.angle_gamma   90.00
#
_symmetry.space_group_name_H-M   'P 1'
#
loop_
_entity.id
_entity.type
_entity.pdbx_description
1 polymer ?
#
loop_
_entity_poly.entity_id
_entity_poly.type
_entity_poly.pdbx_seq_one_letter_code
_entity_poly.pdbx_strand_id
1 'polypeptide(L)'
;MAGFRTDDQLSFADVDVIAEASLRDATFVIVDLETTGSRANASADGYRDAITEIGAVKVRGGQVIGEFATLVDPQRSIPPQIIELTGITTAMVRNAPTIEAVLPMFLEFARGSILVAHNAGFDTGFLRAAAQQCDIAWPKPPVLCTVKLARRVLTREEAPSVRLSALAKLVGSATTPTHRALDDARACVDVLHALIERVGNLGVTTFGDLQSYLPNVTNAQRSKRVLAHGLPRKPGVYLFRGPSAEVLYVGTATDLRRRVGHYFTGADPRNRIREMVGLAESVEHIECAHPLEAGVRELRLLAAHAPPYNRRSRFPHRWWWVVLTDEAFPRLSVVRAPRHDRALGPFRSRADAVDVAGLIARFTGVRTCATRIGRSGMHGPSCPEREVAPCPAGRSMAAEQYAAAPRRAAELIDGADNTALGAAVDRIRLLAEQSSFESAARLRDLTADTVEMLWRGQRLRSLAGVGELVAAAPDGAGGWHLTVLRHGQLAAAGCARRGVPPMPVVDALRSGAQVVLPQPAPLGGALVEETALVARWLARPGIRIVCATEGFASPLHSAGGWLEWAVAARSARHAASELLRETDPTREQLARRAGVDRLGGATQPVLPRGQPFGMAG
;
A
#
# COMPACT_ATOMS: atom_id res chain seq x y z
N MET A 1 23.37 -4.29 -12.34
CA MET A 1 23.34 -3.59 -11.06
C MET A 1 21.89 -3.47 -10.62
N ALA A 2 21.52 -4.16 -9.55
CA ALA A 2 20.13 -4.24 -9.09
C ALA A 2 19.77 -2.94 -8.36
N GLY A 3 18.74 -2.24 -8.87
CA GLY A 3 18.22 -1.03 -8.25
C GLY A 3 17.55 -1.35 -6.91
N PHE A 4 17.99 -0.68 -5.86
CA PHE A 4 17.35 -0.66 -4.56
C PHE A 4 15.94 -0.09 -4.69
N ARG A 5 14.93 -0.91 -4.43
CA ARG A 5 13.54 -0.46 -4.25
C ARG A 5 13.41 0.10 -2.83
N THR A 6 13.25 1.40 -2.71
CA THR A 6 12.96 2.12 -1.46
C THR A 6 11.45 2.17 -1.16
N ASP A 7 10.75 1.05 -1.28
CA ASP A 7 9.33 0.93 -0.89
C ASP A 7 9.09 -0.43 -0.21
N ASP A 8 9.92 -0.74 0.80
CA ASP A 8 9.70 -1.88 1.70
C ASP A 8 8.80 -1.51 2.89
N GLN A 9 7.67 -0.86 2.64
CA GLN A 9 6.50 -1.14 3.45
C GLN A 9 6.07 -2.55 3.08
N LEU A 10 6.21 -3.50 4.03
CA LEU A 10 5.60 -4.81 3.93
C LEU A 10 4.21 -4.62 3.34
N SER A 11 4.00 -5.09 2.12
CA SER A 11 2.69 -5.04 1.49
C SER A 11 1.73 -5.87 2.34
N PHE A 12 0.44 -5.62 2.29
CA PHE A 12 -0.53 -6.50 2.97
C PHE A 12 -0.36 -7.97 2.55
N ALA A 13 0.18 -8.23 1.35
CA ALA A 13 0.55 -9.56 0.87
C ALA A 13 1.71 -10.18 1.67
N ASP A 14 2.71 -9.40 2.07
CA ASP A 14 3.86 -9.92 2.84
C ASP A 14 3.47 -10.23 4.29
N VAL A 15 2.58 -9.45 4.89
CA VAL A 15 2.02 -9.72 6.23
C VAL A 15 1.13 -10.97 6.19
N ASP A 16 0.34 -11.16 5.15
CA ASP A 16 -0.49 -12.35 4.97
C ASP A 16 0.39 -13.59 4.73
N VAL A 17 1.47 -13.50 3.97
CA VAL A 17 2.44 -14.59 3.74
C VAL A 17 3.11 -15.02 5.06
N ILE A 18 3.53 -14.08 5.90
CA ILE A 18 4.15 -14.40 7.20
C ILE A 18 3.12 -14.99 8.16
N ALA A 19 1.88 -14.48 8.18
CA ALA A 19 0.82 -15.03 9.00
C ALA A 19 0.45 -16.46 8.59
N GLU A 20 0.61 -16.78 7.31
CA GLU A 20 0.35 -18.08 6.72
C GLU A 20 1.48 -19.08 6.85
N ALA A 21 2.68 -18.61 7.18
CA ALA A 21 3.82 -19.47 7.35
C ALA A 21 3.56 -20.48 8.48
N SER A 22 3.82 -21.77 8.20
CA SER A 22 3.86 -22.79 9.23
C SER A 22 4.86 -22.37 10.29
N LEU A 23 4.59 -22.64 11.58
CA LEU A 23 5.55 -22.37 12.66
C LEU A 23 6.90 -23.06 12.44
N ARG A 24 6.94 -24.14 11.67
CA ARG A 24 8.19 -24.82 11.26
C ARG A 24 8.97 -24.02 10.21
N ASP A 25 8.27 -23.36 9.30
CA ASP A 25 8.90 -22.63 8.18
C ASP A 25 9.14 -21.17 8.52
N ALA A 26 8.45 -20.66 9.54
CA ALA A 26 8.62 -19.30 10.03
C ALA A 26 10.02 -19.10 10.62
N THR A 27 10.62 -17.97 10.28
CA THR A 27 11.88 -17.54 10.88
C THR A 27 11.56 -16.58 12.02
N PHE A 28 12.10 -16.85 13.20
CA PHE A 28 11.97 -16.00 14.38
C PHE A 28 13.33 -15.38 14.70
N VAL A 29 13.34 -14.11 15.10
CA VAL A 29 14.49 -13.45 15.71
C VAL A 29 14.10 -13.07 17.12
N ILE A 30 14.66 -13.80 18.08
CA ILE A 30 14.47 -13.55 19.51
C ILE A 30 15.51 -12.52 19.90
N VAL A 31 15.05 -11.34 20.35
CA VAL A 31 15.90 -10.22 20.74
C VAL A 31 15.69 -9.87 22.19
N ASP A 32 16.77 -9.51 22.83
CA ASP A 32 16.80 -8.91 24.15
C ASP A 32 17.77 -7.71 24.12
N LEU A 33 17.47 -6.69 24.92
CA LEU A 33 18.22 -5.44 24.97
C LEU A 33 18.61 -5.10 26.40
N GLU A 34 19.87 -4.72 26.60
CA GLU A 34 20.27 -4.00 27.81
C GLU A 34 20.33 -2.49 27.52
N THR A 35 19.96 -1.69 28.51
CA THR A 35 19.75 -0.25 28.34
C THR A 35 20.21 0.53 29.56
N THR A 36 20.39 1.85 29.44
CA THR A 36 20.73 2.75 30.55
C THR A 36 19.55 2.98 31.52
N GLY A 37 18.36 2.46 31.20
CA GLY A 37 17.13 2.59 31.98
C GLY A 37 15.91 2.18 31.20
N SER A 38 14.70 2.55 31.64
CA SER A 38 13.43 2.02 31.09
C SER A 38 12.71 2.94 30.11
N ARG A 39 13.22 4.14 29.83
CA ARG A 39 12.54 5.18 29.03
C ARG A 39 13.02 5.20 27.58
N ALA A 40 12.33 4.50 26.70
CA ALA A 40 12.63 4.49 25.27
C ALA A 40 12.29 5.82 24.58
N ASN A 41 11.23 6.52 25.00
CA ASN A 41 10.79 7.79 24.44
C ASN A 41 11.33 8.97 25.26
N ALA A 42 11.56 10.09 24.58
CA ALA A 42 12.00 11.31 25.26
C ALA A 42 10.93 11.81 26.24
N SER A 43 11.37 12.17 27.45
CA SER A 43 10.56 12.88 28.44
C SER A 43 10.44 14.37 28.07
N ALA A 44 9.65 15.14 28.83
CA ALA A 44 9.42 16.57 28.56
C ALA A 44 10.70 17.41 28.54
N ASP A 45 11.74 16.98 29.26
CA ASP A 45 13.07 17.56 29.31
C ASP A 45 14.01 17.05 28.18
N GLY A 46 13.50 16.23 27.26
CA GLY A 46 14.25 15.64 26.16
C GLY A 46 15.11 14.43 26.54
N TYR A 47 15.09 14.00 27.82
CA TYR A 47 15.86 12.84 28.26
C TYR A 47 15.18 11.52 27.83
N ARG A 48 15.99 10.58 27.32
CA ARG A 48 15.63 9.19 27.05
C ARG A 48 16.80 8.29 27.41
N ASP A 49 16.51 7.05 27.74
CA ASP A 49 17.52 6.03 27.94
C ASP A 49 18.06 5.51 26.58
N ALA A 50 19.22 4.89 26.60
CA ALA A 50 19.91 4.41 25.41
C ALA A 50 20.22 2.91 25.53
N ILE A 51 20.33 2.22 24.40
CA ILE A 51 20.72 0.82 24.31
C ILE A 51 22.22 0.70 24.63
N THR A 52 22.59 -0.31 25.44
CA THR A 52 23.97 -0.63 25.81
C THR A 52 24.41 -2.00 25.29
N GLU A 53 23.50 -2.92 25.03
CA GLU A 53 23.78 -4.21 24.41
C GLU A 53 22.57 -4.65 23.58
N ILE A 54 22.82 -5.30 22.44
CA ILE A 54 21.82 -6.02 21.64
C ILE A 54 22.25 -7.46 21.55
N GLY A 55 21.38 -8.38 22.04
CA GLY A 55 21.54 -9.82 21.87
C GLY A 55 20.35 -10.37 21.07
N ALA A 56 20.63 -11.16 20.04
CA ALA A 56 19.55 -11.80 19.31
C ALA A 56 19.94 -13.17 18.78
N VAL A 57 18.95 -14.07 18.73
CA VAL A 57 19.09 -15.43 18.21
C VAL A 57 18.08 -15.63 17.09
N LYS A 58 18.55 -16.04 15.93
CA LYS A 58 17.71 -16.36 14.78
C LYS A 58 17.44 -17.86 14.72
N VAL A 59 16.17 -18.24 14.72
CA VAL A 59 15.75 -19.65 14.71
C VAL A 59 14.77 -19.92 13.58
N ARG A 60 14.86 -21.14 13.01
CA ARG A 60 13.94 -21.67 12.02
C ARG A 60 13.83 -23.18 12.17
N GLY A 61 12.62 -23.73 12.12
CA GLY A 61 12.41 -25.18 12.28
C GLY A 61 12.90 -25.75 13.61
N GLY A 62 12.94 -24.94 14.67
CA GLY A 62 13.47 -25.33 15.98
C GLY A 62 15.00 -25.28 16.09
N GLN A 63 15.72 -24.89 15.02
CA GLN A 63 17.19 -24.81 15.02
C GLN A 63 17.68 -23.37 15.01
N VAL A 64 18.74 -23.11 15.76
CA VAL A 64 19.47 -21.82 15.72
C VAL A 64 20.22 -21.74 14.40
N ILE A 65 19.95 -20.71 13.59
CA ILE A 65 20.57 -20.47 12.29
C ILE A 65 21.48 -19.25 12.28
N GLY A 66 21.54 -18.49 13.40
CA GLY A 66 22.44 -17.36 13.55
C GLY A 66 22.26 -16.69 14.90
N GLU A 67 23.31 -15.99 15.32
CA GLU A 67 23.32 -15.16 16.54
C GLU A 67 23.88 -13.78 16.20
N PHE A 68 23.38 -12.78 16.90
CA PHE A 68 23.84 -11.40 16.83
C PHE A 68 24.07 -10.91 18.25
N ALA A 69 25.27 -10.46 18.57
CA ALA A 69 25.59 -9.93 19.87
C ALA A 69 26.58 -8.80 19.75
N THR A 70 26.25 -7.66 20.34
CA THR A 70 27.16 -6.50 20.36
C THR A 70 26.84 -5.58 21.52
N LEU A 71 27.91 -5.04 22.14
CA LEU A 71 27.82 -3.87 22.99
C LEU A 71 27.57 -2.64 22.11
N VAL A 72 26.90 -1.65 22.67
CA VAL A 72 26.58 -0.39 22.01
C VAL A 72 27.04 0.76 22.91
N ASP A 73 27.79 1.71 22.36
CA ASP A 73 28.11 2.94 23.09
C ASP A 73 26.86 3.82 23.23
N PRO A 74 26.30 3.99 24.45
CA PRO A 74 25.15 4.84 24.67
C PRO A 74 25.47 6.33 24.62
N GLN A 75 26.77 6.71 24.39
CA GLN A 75 27.31 8.08 24.39
C GLN A 75 27.02 8.84 25.70
N ARG A 76 26.88 8.09 26.79
CA ARG A 76 26.67 8.61 28.15
C ARG A 76 27.11 7.60 29.19
N SER A 77 27.21 8.03 30.45
CA SER A 77 27.51 7.14 31.57
C SER A 77 26.32 6.21 31.84
N ILE A 78 26.63 4.97 32.18
CA ILE A 78 25.64 3.99 32.62
C ILE A 78 25.38 4.20 34.11
N PRO A 79 24.10 4.30 34.56
CA PRO A 79 23.78 4.47 35.97
C PRO A 79 24.28 3.31 36.85
N PRO A 80 24.77 3.56 38.07
CA PRO A 80 25.31 2.49 38.94
C PRO A 80 24.36 1.31 39.15
N GLN A 81 23.06 1.56 39.29
CA GLN A 81 22.03 0.50 39.47
C GLN A 81 21.92 -0.41 38.24
N ILE A 82 22.15 0.14 37.03
CA ILE A 82 22.15 -0.65 35.79
C ILE A 82 23.44 -1.47 35.67
N ILE A 83 24.58 -0.87 36.09
CA ILE A 83 25.84 -1.62 36.13
C ILE A 83 25.73 -2.82 37.10
N GLU A 84 25.14 -2.61 38.26
CA GLU A 84 24.92 -3.69 39.25
C GLU A 84 24.01 -4.81 38.69
N LEU A 85 22.98 -4.44 37.89
CA LEU A 85 22.02 -5.38 37.32
C LEU A 85 22.62 -6.17 36.14
N THR A 86 23.29 -5.48 35.21
CA THR A 86 23.71 -6.06 33.90
C THR A 86 25.20 -6.46 33.88
N GLY A 87 26.00 -5.94 34.81
CA GLY A 87 27.43 -6.04 34.78
C GLY A 87 28.13 -5.20 33.68
N ILE A 88 27.35 -4.47 32.89
CA ILE A 88 27.89 -3.64 31.79
C ILE A 88 28.33 -2.30 32.35
N THR A 89 29.63 -2.05 32.35
CA THR A 89 30.20 -0.79 32.82
C THR A 89 30.34 0.22 31.69
N THR A 90 30.37 1.52 32.04
CA THR A 90 30.64 2.58 31.05
C THR A 90 31.98 2.38 30.33
N ALA A 91 32.98 1.79 31.00
CA ALA A 91 34.28 1.50 30.39
C ALA A 91 34.17 0.42 29.27
N MET A 92 33.32 -0.58 29.46
CA MET A 92 33.13 -1.66 28.47
C MET A 92 32.49 -1.15 27.17
N VAL A 93 31.62 -0.15 27.23
CA VAL A 93 30.87 0.33 26.07
C VAL A 93 31.54 1.55 25.39
N ARG A 94 32.50 2.20 26.03
CA ARG A 94 33.14 3.44 25.52
C ARG A 94 33.75 3.29 24.12
N ASN A 95 34.27 2.11 23.78
CA ASN A 95 34.87 1.82 22.48
C ASN A 95 34.00 0.91 21.61
N ALA A 96 32.75 0.65 22.04
CA ALA A 96 31.80 -0.09 21.24
C ALA A 96 31.24 0.80 20.11
N PRO A 97 30.73 0.20 19.03
CA PRO A 97 30.05 0.98 17.99
C PRO A 97 28.81 1.67 18.53
N THR A 98 28.47 2.84 17.96
CA THR A 98 27.25 3.57 18.31
C THR A 98 26.01 2.91 17.71
N ILE A 99 24.83 3.31 18.18
CA ILE A 99 23.57 2.73 17.70
C ILE A 99 23.33 2.99 16.19
N GLU A 100 23.85 4.11 15.66
CA GLU A 100 23.79 4.44 14.23
C GLU A 100 24.51 3.38 13.37
N ALA A 101 25.60 2.81 13.86
CA ALA A 101 26.33 1.75 13.16
C ALA A 101 25.69 0.36 13.37
N VAL A 102 25.18 0.10 14.56
CA VAL A 102 24.68 -1.24 14.95
C VAL A 102 23.27 -1.51 14.42
N LEU A 103 22.39 -0.51 14.47
CA LEU A 103 20.98 -0.70 14.14
C LEU A 103 20.73 -1.20 12.69
N PRO A 104 21.40 -0.67 11.65
CA PRO A 104 21.27 -1.20 10.28
C PRO A 104 21.66 -2.68 10.19
N MET A 105 22.73 -3.09 10.87
CA MET A 105 23.20 -4.49 10.90
C MET A 105 22.17 -5.39 11.58
N PHE A 106 21.60 -4.96 12.70
CA PHE A 106 20.55 -5.69 13.38
C PHE A 106 19.27 -5.81 12.53
N LEU A 107 18.84 -4.73 11.89
CA LEU A 107 17.65 -4.74 11.01
C LEU A 107 17.85 -5.66 9.80
N GLU A 108 19.05 -5.71 9.25
CA GLU A 108 19.40 -6.67 8.19
C GLU A 108 19.38 -8.12 8.71
N PHE A 109 19.95 -8.37 9.89
CA PHE A 109 19.89 -9.68 10.54
C PHE A 109 18.43 -10.11 10.78
N ALA A 110 17.56 -9.19 11.18
CA ALA A 110 16.14 -9.47 11.47
C ALA A 110 15.23 -9.46 10.23
N ARG A 111 15.75 -9.12 9.05
CA ARG A 111 14.96 -8.99 7.82
C ARG A 111 14.14 -10.24 7.52
N GLY A 112 12.84 -10.04 7.20
CA GLY A 112 11.91 -11.11 6.84
C GLY A 112 11.54 -12.07 7.97
N SER A 113 11.89 -11.74 9.21
CA SER A 113 11.66 -12.58 10.39
C SER A 113 10.56 -12.00 11.28
N ILE A 114 9.98 -12.87 12.13
CA ILE A 114 9.09 -12.49 13.22
C ILE A 114 9.98 -12.10 14.40
N LEU A 115 9.83 -10.87 14.90
CA LEU A 115 10.56 -10.40 16.06
C LEU A 115 9.90 -10.91 17.35
N VAL A 116 10.68 -11.57 18.19
CA VAL A 116 10.21 -12.12 19.46
C VAL A 116 11.01 -11.52 20.60
N ALA A 117 10.35 -11.14 21.69
CA ALA A 117 11.05 -10.71 22.90
C ALA A 117 10.25 -11.04 24.17
N HIS A 118 10.96 -11.07 25.29
CA HIS A 118 10.35 -11.25 26.59
C HIS A 118 9.91 -9.91 27.16
N ASN A 119 8.59 -9.59 27.09
CA ASN A 119 8.03 -8.25 27.25
C ASN A 119 8.30 -7.33 26.04
N ALA A 120 8.03 -7.84 24.86
CA ALA A 120 8.38 -7.25 23.55
C ALA A 120 8.04 -5.75 23.35
N GLY A 121 7.16 -5.18 24.17
CA GLY A 121 6.87 -3.74 24.15
C GLY A 121 8.06 -2.89 24.56
N PHE A 122 8.93 -3.40 25.43
CA PHE A 122 10.16 -2.75 25.87
C PHE A 122 11.18 -2.72 24.71
N ASP A 123 11.59 -3.88 24.22
CA ASP A 123 12.64 -4.01 23.20
C ASP A 123 12.25 -3.31 21.89
N THR A 124 11.04 -3.57 21.41
CA THR A 124 10.53 -2.92 20.20
C THR A 124 10.35 -1.40 20.36
N GLY A 125 10.11 -0.94 21.58
CA GLY A 125 10.06 0.49 21.92
C GLY A 125 11.40 1.15 21.72
N PHE A 126 12.47 0.57 22.30
CA PHE A 126 13.83 1.07 22.15
C PHE A 126 14.35 0.99 20.71
N LEU A 127 14.15 -0.15 20.02
CA LEU A 127 14.56 -0.29 18.61
C LEU A 127 13.86 0.72 17.70
N ARG A 128 12.56 0.97 17.91
CA ARG A 128 11.82 1.98 17.15
C ARG A 128 12.30 3.41 17.46
N ALA A 129 12.55 3.71 18.72
CA ALA A 129 13.09 5.01 19.11
C ALA A 129 14.50 5.24 18.53
N ALA A 130 15.33 4.20 18.52
CA ALA A 130 16.64 4.23 17.87
C ALA A 130 16.53 4.43 16.35
N ALA A 131 15.62 3.72 15.67
CA ALA A 131 15.38 3.91 14.24
C ALA A 131 14.95 5.36 13.91
N GLN A 132 14.07 5.93 14.73
CA GLN A 132 13.67 7.33 14.59
C GLN A 132 14.83 8.30 14.82
N GLN A 133 15.74 7.98 15.76
CA GLN A 133 16.93 8.79 16.03
C GLN A 133 17.91 8.80 14.86
N CYS A 134 18.11 7.62 14.25
CA CYS A 134 19.02 7.42 13.12
C CYS A 134 18.39 7.75 11.77
N ASP A 135 17.16 8.30 11.72
CA ASP A 135 16.36 8.56 10.50
C ASP A 135 16.20 7.30 9.61
N ILE A 136 16.15 6.14 10.24
CA ILE A 136 15.94 4.86 9.56
C ILE A 136 14.44 4.51 9.58
N ALA A 137 13.87 4.19 8.42
CA ALA A 137 12.49 3.74 8.32
C ALA A 137 12.29 2.43 9.09
N TRP A 138 11.43 2.45 10.12
CA TRP A 138 11.13 1.24 10.88
C TRP A 138 10.36 0.22 10.04
N PRO A 139 10.86 -1.00 9.81
CA PRO A 139 10.28 -1.98 8.89
C PRO A 139 8.97 -2.62 9.39
N LYS A 140 8.52 -2.28 10.61
CA LYS A 140 7.29 -2.80 11.24
C LYS A 140 7.17 -4.33 11.19
N PRO A 141 8.17 -5.08 11.64
CA PRO A 141 8.12 -6.54 11.63
C PRO A 141 6.92 -7.05 12.44
N PRO A 142 6.39 -8.26 12.14
CA PRO A 142 5.49 -8.94 13.05
C PRO A 142 6.18 -9.17 14.40
N VAL A 143 5.45 -8.97 15.50
CA VAL A 143 6.01 -9.07 16.87
C VAL A 143 5.25 -10.10 17.67
N LEU A 144 5.97 -10.97 18.39
CA LEU A 144 5.45 -11.91 19.36
C LEU A 144 6.04 -11.62 20.75
N CYS A 145 5.20 -11.59 21.77
CA CYS A 145 5.62 -11.38 23.16
C CYS A 145 5.48 -12.68 23.96
N THR A 146 6.59 -13.23 24.43
CA THR A 146 6.59 -14.48 25.20
C THR A 146 5.90 -14.36 26.54
N VAL A 147 5.92 -13.19 27.22
CA VAL A 147 5.14 -12.93 28.43
C VAL A 147 3.64 -13.09 28.18
N LYS A 148 3.13 -12.49 27.09
CA LYS A 148 1.71 -12.60 26.73
C LYS A 148 1.34 -14.03 26.35
N LEU A 149 2.22 -14.72 25.63
CA LEU A 149 2.02 -16.11 25.24
C LEU A 149 2.02 -17.02 26.47
N ALA A 150 3.00 -16.89 27.38
CA ALA A 150 3.09 -17.66 28.62
C ALA A 150 1.84 -17.48 29.51
N ARG A 151 1.36 -16.25 29.68
CA ARG A 151 0.12 -15.94 30.41
C ARG A 151 -1.11 -16.60 29.81
N ARG A 152 -1.07 -16.95 28.55
CA ARG A 152 -2.18 -17.58 27.82
C ARG A 152 -2.10 -19.10 27.85
N VAL A 153 -0.87 -19.63 27.74
CA VAL A 153 -0.60 -21.06 27.61
C VAL A 153 -0.50 -21.77 28.97
N LEU A 154 0.08 -21.06 29.94
CA LEU A 154 0.34 -21.61 31.28
C LEU A 154 -0.73 -21.15 32.30
N THR A 155 -1.14 -22.04 33.17
CA THR A 155 -2.00 -21.67 34.30
C THR A 155 -1.21 -20.88 35.34
N ARG A 156 -1.92 -20.19 36.26
CA ARG A 156 -1.25 -19.48 37.38
C ARG A 156 -0.59 -20.42 38.35
N GLU A 157 -1.06 -21.65 38.44
CA GLU A 157 -0.50 -22.69 39.31
C GLU A 157 0.81 -23.23 38.74
N GLU A 158 0.89 -23.45 37.40
CA GLU A 158 2.10 -23.89 36.73
C GLU A 158 3.18 -22.79 36.68
N ALA A 159 2.78 -21.55 36.39
CA ALA A 159 3.68 -20.40 36.31
C ALA A 159 3.16 -19.23 37.16
N PRO A 160 3.39 -19.24 38.49
CA PRO A 160 3.02 -18.11 39.35
C PRO A 160 3.68 -16.80 38.91
N SER A 161 4.90 -16.89 38.36
CA SER A 161 5.66 -15.79 37.77
C SER A 161 5.94 -16.04 36.30
N VAL A 162 5.86 -15.01 35.47
CA VAL A 162 6.25 -15.04 34.05
C VAL A 162 7.54 -14.26 33.77
N ARG A 163 8.37 -14.03 34.81
CA ARG A 163 9.72 -13.51 34.61
C ARG A 163 10.54 -14.53 33.81
N LEU A 164 11.46 -14.05 32.95
CA LEU A 164 12.23 -14.94 32.09
C LEU A 164 12.97 -16.04 32.87
N SER A 165 13.60 -15.69 33.99
CA SER A 165 14.29 -16.63 34.87
C SER A 165 13.35 -17.73 35.45
N ALA A 166 12.11 -17.36 35.79
CA ALA A 166 11.13 -18.32 36.28
C ALA A 166 10.63 -19.27 35.19
N LEU A 167 10.37 -18.73 33.99
CA LEU A 167 9.96 -19.53 32.83
C LEU A 167 11.09 -20.42 32.31
N ALA A 168 12.31 -19.90 32.22
CA ALA A 168 13.50 -20.68 31.83
C ALA A 168 13.69 -21.90 32.77
N LYS A 169 13.56 -21.69 34.09
CA LYS A 169 13.60 -22.79 35.05
C LYS A 169 12.45 -23.78 34.86
N LEU A 170 11.24 -23.29 34.60
CA LEU A 170 10.05 -24.13 34.38
C LEU A 170 10.18 -25.04 33.18
N VAL A 171 10.75 -24.52 32.08
CA VAL A 171 10.90 -25.29 30.84
C VAL A 171 12.20 -26.06 30.75
N GLY A 172 13.07 -25.96 31.75
CA GLY A 172 14.38 -26.63 31.75
C GLY A 172 15.34 -26.07 30.72
N SER A 173 15.35 -24.75 30.55
CA SER A 173 16.25 -24.07 29.59
C SER A 173 17.71 -24.42 29.83
N ALA A 174 18.44 -24.67 28.76
CA ALA A 174 19.88 -24.93 28.83
C ALA A 174 20.68 -23.67 29.22
N THR A 175 20.13 -22.49 28.98
CA THR A 175 20.76 -21.20 29.31
C THR A 175 20.03 -20.56 30.50
N THR A 176 20.81 -20.14 31.50
CA THR A 176 20.29 -19.37 32.62
C THR A 176 20.34 -17.89 32.27
N PRO A 177 19.22 -17.14 32.42
CA PRO A 177 19.23 -15.69 32.24
C PRO A 177 20.19 -14.99 33.20
N THR A 178 21.04 -14.10 32.68
CA THR A 178 22.13 -13.44 33.43
C THR A 178 22.08 -11.91 33.37
N HIS A 179 21.04 -11.32 32.77
CA HIS A 179 20.98 -9.92 32.40
C HIS A 179 22.12 -9.54 31.40
N ARG A 180 22.42 -10.47 30.50
CA ARG A 180 23.22 -10.24 29.30
C ARG A 180 22.33 -10.58 28.10
N ALA A 181 22.24 -9.64 27.19
CA ALA A 181 21.24 -9.66 26.14
C ALA A 181 21.25 -10.96 25.30
N LEU A 182 22.44 -11.52 24.98
CA LEU A 182 22.49 -12.77 24.23
C LEU A 182 22.05 -13.99 25.04
N ASP A 183 22.43 -14.09 26.31
CA ASP A 183 22.03 -15.22 27.18
C ASP A 183 20.54 -15.18 27.47
N ASP A 184 19.96 -13.98 27.67
CA ASP A 184 18.55 -13.78 27.87
C ASP A 184 17.75 -14.10 26.59
N ALA A 185 18.28 -13.74 25.42
CA ALA A 185 17.70 -14.15 24.13
C ALA A 185 17.73 -15.66 23.92
N ARG A 186 18.82 -16.37 24.28
CA ARG A 186 18.93 -17.83 24.23
C ARG A 186 17.93 -18.51 25.15
N ALA A 187 17.83 -18.06 26.40
CA ALA A 187 16.84 -18.59 27.34
C ALA A 187 15.40 -18.34 26.84
N CYS A 188 15.16 -17.20 26.19
CA CYS A 188 13.88 -16.87 25.60
C CYS A 188 13.54 -17.76 24.38
N VAL A 189 14.54 -18.30 23.64
CA VAL A 189 14.34 -19.32 22.59
C VAL A 189 13.74 -20.58 23.17
N ASP A 190 14.31 -21.11 24.26
CA ASP A 190 13.83 -22.33 24.90
C ASP A 190 12.40 -22.14 25.43
N VAL A 191 12.13 -20.97 26.05
CA VAL A 191 10.78 -20.60 26.50
C VAL A 191 9.81 -20.56 25.34
N LEU A 192 10.18 -19.94 24.21
CA LEU A 192 9.33 -19.85 23.02
C LEU A 192 9.00 -21.25 22.47
N HIS A 193 10.01 -22.11 22.32
CA HIS A 193 9.84 -23.46 21.81
C HIS A 193 8.89 -24.29 22.70
N ALA A 194 9.08 -24.28 24.02
CA ALA A 194 8.21 -24.97 24.97
C ALA A 194 6.75 -24.46 24.92
N LEU A 195 6.56 -23.13 24.76
CA LEU A 195 5.22 -22.56 24.63
C LEU A 195 4.55 -22.94 23.30
N ILE A 196 5.31 -22.96 22.18
CA ILE A 196 4.81 -23.39 20.87
C ILE A 196 4.44 -24.88 20.90
N GLU A 197 5.27 -25.72 21.49
CA GLU A 197 5.00 -27.15 21.62
C GLU A 197 3.69 -27.43 22.36
N ARG A 198 3.45 -26.73 23.47
CA ARG A 198 2.20 -26.86 24.23
C ARG A 198 0.95 -26.50 23.45
N VAL A 199 1.02 -25.47 22.58
CA VAL A 199 -0.15 -25.06 21.78
C VAL A 199 -0.27 -25.85 20.48
N GLY A 200 0.78 -26.54 20.03
CA GLY A 200 0.76 -27.37 18.83
C GLY A 200 -0.33 -28.45 18.88
N ASN A 201 -0.54 -29.08 20.05
CA ASN A 201 -1.58 -30.07 20.29
C ASN A 201 -3.01 -29.48 20.25
N LEU A 202 -3.15 -28.15 20.28
CA LEU A 202 -4.42 -27.43 20.19
C LEU A 202 -4.74 -26.97 18.78
N GLY A 203 -3.98 -27.44 17.77
CA GLY A 203 -4.19 -27.09 16.36
C GLY A 203 -3.61 -25.73 15.94
N VAL A 204 -2.71 -25.16 16.75
CA VAL A 204 -1.95 -23.94 16.42
C VAL A 204 -0.76 -24.35 15.56
N THR A 205 -0.84 -24.17 14.26
CA THR A 205 0.16 -24.65 13.30
C THR A 205 0.85 -23.53 12.53
N THR A 206 0.24 -22.34 12.47
CA THR A 206 0.77 -21.17 11.77
C THR A 206 1.04 -20.02 12.75
N PHE A 207 1.83 -19.05 12.32
CA PHE A 207 2.05 -17.83 13.09
C PHE A 207 0.73 -17.04 13.32
N GLY A 208 -0.16 -17.01 12.34
CA GLY A 208 -1.48 -16.41 12.49
C GLY A 208 -2.32 -17.12 13.56
N ASP A 209 -2.27 -18.46 13.65
CA ASP A 209 -2.92 -19.20 14.72
C ASP A 209 -2.33 -18.82 16.08
N LEU A 210 -1.00 -18.72 16.18
CA LEU A 210 -0.30 -18.34 17.41
C LEU A 210 -0.66 -16.91 17.86
N GLN A 211 -0.69 -15.95 16.93
CA GLN A 211 -1.16 -14.58 17.22
C GLN A 211 -2.61 -14.57 17.70
N SER A 212 -3.45 -15.40 17.10
CA SER A 212 -4.86 -15.50 17.46
C SER A 212 -5.09 -16.14 18.82
N TYR A 213 -4.12 -16.87 19.30
CA TYR A 213 -4.14 -17.45 20.66
C TYR A 213 -3.91 -16.39 21.75
N LEU A 214 -3.35 -15.21 21.40
CA LEU A 214 -3.11 -14.09 22.32
C LEU A 214 -4.41 -13.30 22.57
N PRO A 215 -4.70 -12.82 23.80
CA PRO A 215 -5.98 -12.23 24.13
C PRO A 215 -6.06 -10.74 23.76
N ASN A 216 -7.03 -10.40 22.91
CA ASN A 216 -7.73 -9.12 22.88
C ASN A 216 -9.16 -9.29 22.35
N VAL A 217 -9.73 -10.46 22.54
CA VAL A 217 -11.04 -10.85 21.99
C VAL A 217 -12.06 -10.86 23.12
N THR A 218 -13.16 -10.14 22.95
CA THR A 218 -14.31 -10.24 23.85
C THR A 218 -14.94 -11.64 23.75
N ASN A 219 -15.62 -12.09 24.80
CA ASN A 219 -16.33 -13.38 24.76
C ASN A 219 -17.36 -13.43 23.62
N ALA A 220 -18.00 -12.30 23.31
CA ALA A 220 -18.93 -12.17 22.19
C ALA A 220 -18.26 -12.38 20.81
N GLN A 221 -17.01 -11.97 20.65
CA GLN A 221 -16.27 -12.23 19.40
C GLN A 221 -15.82 -13.69 19.27
N ARG A 222 -15.48 -14.33 20.40
CA ARG A 222 -15.12 -15.76 20.42
C ARG A 222 -16.29 -16.65 20.05
N SER A 223 -17.49 -16.36 20.56
CA SER A 223 -18.68 -17.14 20.22
C SER A 223 -19.01 -17.10 18.72
N LYS A 224 -18.69 -16.01 18.04
CA LYS A 224 -18.89 -15.85 16.59
C LYS A 224 -17.87 -16.60 15.73
N ARG A 225 -16.83 -17.22 16.29
CA ARG A 225 -15.87 -18.05 15.54
C ARG A 225 -16.57 -19.21 14.80
N VAL A 226 -17.70 -19.65 15.29
CA VAL A 226 -18.53 -20.68 14.62
C VAL A 226 -18.89 -20.29 13.19
N LEU A 227 -19.02 -18.99 12.89
CA LEU A 227 -19.33 -18.48 11.54
C LEU A 227 -18.25 -18.82 10.50
N ALA A 228 -17.03 -19.14 10.92
CA ALA A 228 -15.96 -19.57 10.03
C ALA A 228 -15.89 -21.09 9.82
N HIS A 229 -16.54 -21.90 10.64
CA HIS A 229 -16.36 -23.36 10.63
C HIS A 229 -16.90 -24.03 9.36
N GLY A 230 -17.97 -23.51 8.78
CA GLY A 230 -18.59 -24.03 7.56
C GLY A 230 -17.91 -23.60 6.26
N LEU A 231 -16.89 -22.72 6.33
CA LEU A 231 -16.25 -22.18 5.14
C LEU A 231 -15.22 -23.17 4.56
N PRO A 232 -15.11 -23.25 3.22
CA PRO A 232 -14.13 -24.10 2.55
C PRO A 232 -12.70 -23.54 2.69
N ARG A 233 -11.71 -24.44 2.55
CA ARG A 233 -10.29 -24.07 2.44
C ARG A 233 -9.91 -23.89 0.97
N LYS A 234 -10.56 -22.91 0.32
CA LYS A 234 -10.38 -22.57 -1.10
C LYS A 234 -10.24 -21.06 -1.27
N PRO A 235 -9.67 -20.61 -2.39
CA PRO A 235 -9.71 -19.19 -2.77
C PRO A 235 -11.15 -18.72 -2.95
N GLY A 236 -11.40 -17.45 -2.61
CA GLY A 236 -12.72 -16.89 -2.84
C GLY A 236 -12.94 -15.52 -2.20
N VAL A 237 -14.20 -15.11 -2.27
CA VAL A 237 -14.70 -13.87 -1.68
C VAL A 237 -15.61 -14.23 -0.51
N TYR A 238 -15.54 -13.48 0.58
CA TYR A 238 -16.43 -13.61 1.72
C TYR A 238 -17.14 -12.29 2.00
N LEU A 239 -18.38 -12.38 2.47
CA LEU A 239 -19.23 -11.26 2.81
C LEU A 239 -19.71 -11.41 4.26
N PHE A 240 -19.40 -10.45 5.11
CA PHE A 240 -20.02 -10.34 6.43
C PHE A 240 -21.37 -9.66 6.30
N ARG A 241 -22.41 -10.30 6.85
CA ARG A 241 -23.77 -9.75 6.89
C ARG A 241 -24.18 -9.39 8.32
N GLY A 242 -24.88 -8.29 8.44
CA GLY A 242 -25.45 -7.80 9.69
C GLY A 242 -26.86 -8.32 9.98
N PRO A 243 -27.51 -7.81 11.04
CA PRO A 243 -28.80 -8.27 11.51
C PRO A 243 -29.94 -8.15 10.49
N SER A 244 -29.88 -7.18 9.58
CA SER A 244 -30.86 -6.99 8.49
C SER A 244 -30.42 -7.65 7.18
N ALA A 245 -29.50 -8.61 7.24
CA ALA A 245 -28.86 -9.25 6.09
C ALA A 245 -28.08 -8.29 5.16
N GLU A 246 -27.85 -7.04 5.58
CA GLU A 246 -27.05 -6.06 4.86
C GLU A 246 -25.57 -6.49 4.79
N VAL A 247 -24.91 -6.18 3.67
CA VAL A 247 -23.48 -6.47 3.52
C VAL A 247 -22.65 -5.43 4.29
N LEU A 248 -22.03 -5.86 5.37
CA LEU A 248 -21.16 -5.01 6.20
C LEU A 248 -19.77 -4.86 5.61
N TYR A 249 -19.21 -5.96 5.11
CA TYR A 249 -17.85 -6.02 4.61
C TYR A 249 -17.69 -7.09 3.54
N VAL A 250 -16.89 -6.82 2.53
CA VAL A 250 -16.48 -7.78 1.50
C VAL A 250 -14.95 -7.88 1.52
N GLY A 251 -14.42 -9.09 1.37
CA GLY A 251 -12.98 -9.32 1.28
C GLY A 251 -12.64 -10.59 0.54
N THR A 252 -11.38 -10.74 0.14
CA THR A 252 -10.84 -11.90 -0.56
C THR A 252 -9.94 -12.74 0.34
N ALA A 253 -9.82 -14.01 0.02
CA ALA A 253 -8.91 -14.94 0.66
C ALA A 253 -8.37 -15.99 -0.31
N THR A 254 -7.17 -16.49 -0.06
CA THR A 254 -6.63 -17.71 -0.66
C THR A 254 -7.15 -18.97 0.05
N ASP A 255 -7.48 -18.85 1.34
CA ASP A 255 -8.18 -19.84 2.17
C ASP A 255 -9.27 -19.10 2.96
N LEU A 256 -10.52 -19.27 2.53
CA LEU A 256 -11.69 -18.60 3.11
C LEU A 256 -11.84 -18.89 4.60
N ARG A 257 -11.78 -20.18 5.00
CA ARG A 257 -11.98 -20.61 6.38
C ARG A 257 -10.93 -19.98 7.32
N ARG A 258 -9.68 -20.01 6.90
CA ARG A 258 -8.59 -19.43 7.70
C ARG A 258 -8.72 -17.92 7.78
N ARG A 259 -8.91 -17.23 6.66
CA ARG A 259 -9.00 -15.77 6.63
C ARG A 259 -10.15 -15.23 7.47
N VAL A 260 -11.34 -15.81 7.33
CA VAL A 260 -12.51 -15.41 8.11
C VAL A 260 -12.31 -15.74 9.58
N GLY A 261 -11.71 -16.89 9.90
CA GLY A 261 -11.34 -17.25 11.27
C GLY A 261 -10.49 -16.19 11.97
N HIS A 262 -9.56 -15.56 11.26
CA HIS A 262 -8.69 -14.51 11.82
C HIS A 262 -9.45 -13.27 12.33
N TYR A 263 -10.60 -12.92 11.77
CA TYR A 263 -11.39 -11.78 12.26
C TYR A 263 -11.92 -12.01 13.69
N PHE A 264 -12.15 -13.26 14.06
CA PHE A 264 -12.68 -13.64 15.38
C PHE A 264 -11.58 -13.88 16.42
N THR A 265 -10.32 -13.68 16.06
CA THR A 265 -9.15 -13.91 16.92
C THR A 265 -8.63 -12.64 17.60
N GLY A 266 -9.17 -11.47 17.24
CA GLY A 266 -8.71 -10.17 17.76
C GLY A 266 -7.35 -9.73 17.23
N ALA A 267 -6.77 -10.43 16.24
CA ALA A 267 -5.49 -10.08 15.64
C ALA A 267 -5.55 -8.78 14.83
N ASP A 268 -6.74 -8.35 14.38
CA ASP A 268 -6.89 -7.11 13.64
C ASP A 268 -6.96 -5.91 14.61
N PRO A 269 -5.96 -4.99 14.59
CA PRO A 269 -5.90 -3.87 15.53
C PRO A 269 -6.92 -2.76 15.22
N ARG A 270 -7.60 -2.81 14.07
CA ARG A 270 -8.51 -1.77 13.60
C ARG A 270 -9.84 -1.81 14.36
N ASN A 271 -10.15 -0.76 15.11
CA ASN A 271 -11.41 -0.65 15.89
C ASN A 271 -12.66 -0.89 15.02
N ARG A 272 -12.64 -0.38 13.78
CA ARG A 272 -13.75 -0.54 12.83
C ARG A 272 -14.01 -2.00 12.44
N ILE A 273 -12.96 -2.82 12.34
CA ILE A 273 -13.12 -4.26 12.08
C ILE A 273 -13.68 -4.96 13.31
N ARG A 274 -13.26 -4.58 14.50
CA ARG A 274 -13.84 -5.12 15.76
C ARG A 274 -15.34 -4.80 15.89
N GLU A 275 -15.73 -3.59 15.51
CA GLU A 275 -17.14 -3.18 15.44
C GLU A 275 -17.92 -4.04 14.44
N MET A 276 -17.40 -4.16 13.20
CA MET A 276 -17.99 -5.00 12.16
C MET A 276 -18.19 -6.44 12.61
N VAL A 277 -17.16 -7.06 13.24
CA VAL A 277 -17.25 -8.42 13.79
C VAL A 277 -18.31 -8.51 14.88
N GLY A 278 -18.45 -7.46 15.70
CA GLY A 278 -19.52 -7.37 16.72
C GLY A 278 -20.93 -7.42 16.12
N LEU A 279 -21.13 -6.76 14.97
CA LEU A 279 -22.41 -6.69 14.27
C LEU A 279 -22.69 -7.90 13.37
N ALA A 280 -21.65 -8.61 12.88
CA ALA A 280 -21.81 -9.70 11.93
C ALA A 280 -22.64 -10.86 12.51
N GLU A 281 -23.66 -11.31 11.80
CA GLU A 281 -24.51 -12.45 12.17
C GLU A 281 -24.27 -13.67 11.28
N SER A 282 -23.83 -13.45 10.03
CA SER A 282 -23.50 -14.53 9.12
C SER A 282 -22.31 -14.17 8.23
N VAL A 283 -21.72 -15.19 7.63
CA VAL A 283 -20.67 -15.04 6.63
C VAL A 283 -21.04 -15.87 5.41
N GLU A 284 -21.31 -15.19 4.31
CA GLU A 284 -21.46 -15.83 3.00
C GLU A 284 -20.12 -15.90 2.28
N HIS A 285 -20.00 -16.82 1.34
CA HIS A 285 -18.80 -16.95 0.53
C HIS A 285 -19.12 -17.34 -0.91
N ILE A 286 -18.18 -17.01 -1.80
CA ILE A 286 -18.17 -17.41 -3.19
C ILE A 286 -16.80 -18.04 -3.45
N GLU A 287 -16.77 -19.35 -3.75
CA GLU A 287 -15.53 -20.00 -4.16
C GLU A 287 -15.07 -19.46 -5.51
N CYS A 288 -13.76 -19.27 -5.66
CA CYS A 288 -13.12 -18.78 -6.88
C CYS A 288 -12.04 -19.76 -7.32
N ALA A 289 -11.83 -19.86 -8.63
CA ALA A 289 -10.81 -20.74 -9.18
C ALA A 289 -9.39 -20.30 -8.79
N HIS A 290 -9.15 -18.98 -8.75
CA HIS A 290 -7.85 -18.41 -8.43
C HIS A 290 -7.97 -16.96 -7.94
N PRO A 291 -6.86 -16.36 -7.39
CA PRO A 291 -6.89 -15.03 -6.76
C PRO A 291 -7.35 -13.88 -7.67
N LEU A 292 -7.10 -13.93 -8.98
CA LEU A 292 -7.60 -12.89 -9.90
C LEU A 292 -9.12 -12.86 -9.92
N GLU A 293 -9.77 -14.02 -10.04
CA GLU A 293 -11.24 -14.11 -10.00
C GLU A 293 -11.78 -13.56 -8.67
N ALA A 294 -11.17 -13.95 -7.56
CA ALA A 294 -11.56 -13.44 -6.24
C ALA A 294 -11.49 -11.91 -6.20
N GLY A 295 -10.38 -11.32 -6.68
CA GLY A 295 -10.22 -9.87 -6.72
C GLY A 295 -11.23 -9.15 -7.60
N VAL A 296 -11.57 -9.70 -8.77
CA VAL A 296 -12.61 -9.14 -9.66
C VAL A 296 -13.98 -9.23 -9.02
N ARG A 297 -14.34 -10.39 -8.44
CA ARG A 297 -15.62 -10.55 -7.74
C ARG A 297 -15.76 -9.62 -6.55
N GLU A 298 -14.68 -9.42 -5.77
CA GLU A 298 -14.66 -8.43 -4.70
C GLU A 298 -14.99 -7.04 -5.22
N LEU A 299 -14.33 -6.56 -6.29
CA LEU A 299 -14.58 -5.24 -6.88
C LEU A 299 -16.03 -5.08 -7.34
N ARG A 300 -16.60 -6.10 -7.99
CA ARG A 300 -17.99 -6.09 -8.43
C ARG A 300 -18.96 -6.03 -7.25
N LEU A 301 -18.71 -6.81 -6.20
CA LEU A 301 -19.51 -6.80 -4.97
C LEU A 301 -19.39 -5.48 -4.20
N LEU A 302 -18.19 -4.90 -4.13
CA LEU A 302 -17.97 -3.59 -3.53
C LEU A 302 -18.76 -2.50 -4.27
N ALA A 303 -18.79 -2.55 -5.60
CA ALA A 303 -19.55 -1.61 -6.42
C ALA A 303 -21.07 -1.79 -6.24
N ALA A 304 -21.55 -3.04 -6.13
CA ALA A 304 -22.97 -3.35 -5.98
C ALA A 304 -23.53 -3.00 -4.59
N HIS A 305 -22.77 -3.29 -3.52
CA HIS A 305 -23.27 -3.19 -2.15
C HIS A 305 -22.77 -1.96 -1.40
N ALA A 306 -21.71 -1.29 -1.84
CA ALA A 306 -21.06 -0.16 -1.17
C ALA A 306 -20.91 -0.36 0.36
N PRO A 307 -20.30 -1.49 0.84
CA PRO A 307 -20.38 -1.90 2.23
C PRO A 307 -19.78 -0.86 3.18
N PRO A 308 -20.39 -0.59 4.35
CA PRO A 308 -19.98 0.49 5.24
C PRO A 308 -18.56 0.32 5.80
N TYR A 309 -18.09 -0.91 5.99
CA TYR A 309 -16.78 -1.18 6.59
C TYR A 309 -15.62 -1.28 5.60
N ASN A 310 -15.87 -1.32 4.28
CA ASN A 310 -14.84 -1.15 3.27
C ASN A 310 -14.50 0.33 3.05
N ARG A 311 -13.21 0.65 2.85
CA ARG A 311 -12.74 2.02 2.57
C ARG A 311 -12.40 2.24 1.10
N ARG A 312 -11.80 1.24 0.46
CA ARG A 312 -11.32 1.31 -0.93
C ARG A 312 -12.38 0.74 -1.87
N SER A 313 -12.37 1.20 -3.12
CA SER A 313 -13.18 0.70 -4.23
C SER A 313 -14.69 0.64 -3.97
N ARG A 314 -15.16 1.32 -2.92
CA ARG A 314 -16.59 1.38 -2.54
C ARG A 314 -17.42 2.26 -3.47
N PHE A 315 -16.79 3.23 -4.10
CA PHE A 315 -17.44 4.22 -4.98
C PHE A 315 -16.75 4.25 -6.35
N PRO A 316 -17.14 3.39 -7.29
CA PRO A 316 -16.46 3.27 -8.58
C PRO A 316 -16.62 4.51 -9.48
N HIS A 317 -17.64 5.32 -9.26
CA HIS A 317 -17.95 6.49 -10.10
C HIS A 317 -17.31 7.81 -9.65
N ARG A 318 -16.36 7.80 -8.73
CA ARG A 318 -15.72 9.02 -8.21
C ARG A 318 -14.48 9.47 -8.97
N TRP A 319 -14.15 8.81 -10.08
CA TRP A 319 -13.01 9.13 -10.91
C TRP A 319 -13.27 10.39 -11.75
N TRP A 320 -12.20 11.13 -12.04
CA TRP A 320 -12.22 12.24 -12.95
C TRP A 320 -11.63 11.82 -14.29
N TRP A 321 -12.12 12.44 -15.36
CA TRP A 321 -11.74 12.16 -16.72
C TRP A 321 -11.53 13.45 -17.49
N VAL A 322 -10.54 13.46 -18.39
CA VAL A 322 -10.33 14.53 -19.36
C VAL A 322 -10.92 14.10 -20.69
N VAL A 323 -11.79 14.92 -21.25
CA VAL A 323 -12.48 14.66 -22.53
C VAL A 323 -12.35 15.86 -23.44
N LEU A 324 -12.37 15.63 -24.75
CA LEU A 324 -12.61 16.69 -25.74
C LEU A 324 -14.12 16.96 -25.78
N THR A 325 -14.51 18.25 -25.75
CA THR A 325 -15.91 18.65 -25.84
C THR A 325 -16.44 18.53 -27.27
N ASP A 326 -17.72 18.22 -27.39
CA ASP A 326 -18.42 18.15 -28.68
C ASP A 326 -19.02 19.53 -29.02
N GLU A 327 -18.18 20.41 -29.54
CA GLU A 327 -18.52 21.76 -29.96
C GLU A 327 -17.72 22.20 -31.18
N ALA A 328 -18.10 23.30 -31.85
CA ALA A 328 -17.43 23.76 -33.07
C ALA A 328 -15.92 24.03 -32.88
N PHE A 329 -15.54 24.48 -31.68
CA PHE A 329 -14.16 24.67 -31.26
C PHE A 329 -13.90 23.84 -30.01
N PRO A 330 -13.59 22.52 -30.15
CA PRO A 330 -13.41 21.63 -29.02
C PRO A 330 -12.33 22.12 -28.05
N ARG A 331 -12.54 21.82 -26.76
CA ARG A 331 -11.57 22.05 -25.69
C ARG A 331 -11.47 20.82 -24.80
N LEU A 332 -10.43 20.75 -23.99
CA LEU A 332 -10.34 19.76 -22.96
C LEU A 332 -11.24 20.17 -21.76
N SER A 333 -12.00 19.22 -21.26
CA SER A 333 -12.89 19.39 -20.12
C SER A 333 -12.72 18.26 -19.11
N VAL A 334 -12.80 18.58 -17.82
CA VAL A 334 -12.68 17.60 -16.73
C VAL A 334 -14.08 17.25 -16.22
N VAL A 335 -14.45 15.97 -16.38
CA VAL A 335 -15.78 15.44 -16.06
C VAL A 335 -15.73 14.19 -15.19
N ARG A 336 -16.82 13.86 -14.51
CA ARG A 336 -16.95 12.59 -13.76
C ARG A 336 -17.59 11.47 -14.56
N ALA A 337 -18.44 11.80 -15.49
CA ALA A 337 -19.19 10.85 -16.32
C ALA A 337 -18.98 11.19 -17.80
N PRO A 338 -17.88 10.71 -18.43
CA PRO A 338 -17.67 10.87 -19.85
C PRO A 338 -18.70 10.05 -20.64
N ARG A 339 -19.16 10.62 -21.77
CA ARG A 339 -20.16 9.99 -22.64
C ARG A 339 -19.56 9.17 -23.77
N HIS A 340 -18.24 9.25 -23.96
CA HIS A 340 -17.49 8.61 -25.05
C HIS A 340 -16.33 7.82 -24.48
N ASP A 341 -15.87 6.82 -25.21
CA ASP A 341 -14.71 5.98 -24.92
C ASP A 341 -13.37 6.75 -24.95
N ARG A 342 -13.29 7.83 -25.74
CA ARG A 342 -12.12 8.71 -25.85
C ARG A 342 -12.00 9.65 -24.66
N ALA A 343 -11.76 9.10 -23.49
CA ALA A 343 -11.52 9.85 -22.28
C ALA A 343 -10.16 9.48 -21.70
N LEU A 344 -9.35 10.44 -21.32
CA LEU A 344 -8.09 10.22 -20.60
C LEU A 344 -8.40 10.15 -19.09
N GLY A 345 -7.92 9.12 -18.46
CA GLY A 345 -8.09 8.85 -17.04
C GLY A 345 -7.96 7.36 -16.73
N PRO A 346 -8.33 6.96 -15.52
CA PRO A 346 -9.01 7.71 -14.44
C PRO A 346 -8.07 8.52 -13.56
N PHE A 347 -8.46 9.72 -13.16
CA PHE A 347 -7.74 10.55 -12.18
C PHE A 347 -8.41 10.47 -10.81
N ARG A 348 -7.60 10.46 -9.74
CA ARG A 348 -8.12 10.49 -8.37
C ARG A 348 -8.57 11.88 -7.92
N SER A 349 -7.86 12.89 -8.37
CA SER A 349 -8.14 14.29 -8.04
C SER A 349 -8.56 15.08 -9.28
N ARG A 350 -9.41 16.10 -9.08
CA ARG A 350 -9.75 17.04 -10.15
C ARG A 350 -8.56 17.91 -10.54
N ALA A 351 -7.72 18.25 -9.57
CA ALA A 351 -6.52 19.06 -9.79
C ALA A 351 -5.57 18.38 -10.77
N ASP A 352 -5.20 17.11 -10.52
CA ASP A 352 -4.33 16.35 -11.42
C ASP A 352 -4.90 16.28 -12.85
N ALA A 353 -6.22 16.10 -12.97
CA ALA A 353 -6.88 16.08 -14.28
C ALA A 353 -6.81 17.44 -15.00
N VAL A 354 -6.93 18.54 -14.27
CA VAL A 354 -6.82 19.90 -14.80
C VAL A 354 -5.39 20.19 -15.25
N ASP A 355 -4.40 19.83 -14.44
CA ASP A 355 -2.99 20.05 -14.72
C ASP A 355 -2.55 19.29 -15.98
N VAL A 356 -2.92 18.01 -16.09
CA VAL A 356 -2.66 17.19 -17.28
C VAL A 356 -3.39 17.74 -18.51
N ALA A 357 -4.66 18.14 -18.37
CA ALA A 357 -5.40 18.77 -19.47
C ALA A 357 -4.73 20.07 -19.93
N GLY A 358 -4.24 20.88 -18.99
CA GLY A 358 -3.50 22.11 -19.27
C GLY A 358 -2.20 21.88 -20.04
N LEU A 359 -1.43 20.84 -19.65
CA LEU A 359 -0.22 20.47 -20.37
C LEU A 359 -0.53 20.00 -21.80
N ILE A 360 -1.50 19.11 -21.95
CA ILE A 360 -1.93 18.64 -23.28
C ILE A 360 -2.38 19.82 -24.14
N ALA A 361 -3.23 20.70 -23.61
CA ALA A 361 -3.71 21.88 -24.33
C ALA A 361 -2.55 22.78 -24.80
N ARG A 362 -1.56 23.01 -23.93
CA ARG A 362 -0.37 23.84 -24.24
C ARG A 362 0.43 23.31 -25.43
N PHE A 363 0.67 22.02 -25.49
CA PHE A 363 1.55 21.42 -26.51
C PHE A 363 0.81 20.92 -27.76
N THR A 364 -0.52 20.84 -27.72
CA THR A 364 -1.34 20.51 -28.89
C THR A 364 -2.01 21.74 -29.54
N GLY A 365 -2.05 22.86 -28.81
CA GLY A 365 -2.68 24.11 -29.26
C GLY A 365 -4.19 24.13 -29.04
N VAL A 366 -4.75 23.22 -28.24
CA VAL A 366 -6.17 23.24 -27.86
C VAL A 366 -6.42 24.39 -26.90
N ARG A 367 -7.53 25.11 -27.10
CA ARG A 367 -7.91 26.22 -26.24
C ARG A 367 -8.22 25.76 -24.80
N THR A 368 -7.92 26.63 -23.84
CA THR A 368 -8.12 26.35 -22.40
C THR A 368 -9.37 27.02 -21.85
N CYS A 369 -9.89 28.09 -22.51
CA CYS A 369 -11.05 28.83 -22.01
C CYS A 369 -12.31 27.97 -21.94
N ALA A 370 -13.14 28.22 -20.90
CA ALA A 370 -14.38 27.48 -20.66
C ALA A 370 -15.58 27.99 -21.48
N THR A 371 -15.46 29.17 -22.09
CA THR A 371 -16.55 29.80 -22.84
C THR A 371 -16.86 29.03 -24.11
N ARG A 372 -18.15 28.79 -24.38
CA ARG A 372 -18.58 28.16 -25.62
C ARG A 372 -18.43 29.13 -26.79
N ILE A 373 -17.75 28.69 -27.84
CA ILE A 373 -17.55 29.47 -29.07
C ILE A 373 -18.50 28.91 -30.14
N GLY A 374 -19.34 29.76 -30.71
CA GLY A 374 -20.22 29.41 -31.82
C GLY A 374 -19.48 29.17 -33.14
N ARG A 375 -20.17 28.59 -34.13
CA ARG A 375 -19.58 28.31 -35.46
C ARG A 375 -19.05 29.55 -36.19
N SER A 376 -19.60 30.73 -35.91
CA SER A 376 -19.13 32.01 -36.47
C SER A 376 -17.75 32.44 -35.94
N GLY A 377 -17.19 31.73 -34.95
CA GLY A 377 -15.88 32.05 -34.37
C GLY A 377 -15.86 33.35 -33.55
N MET A 378 -16.98 34.08 -33.45
CA MET A 378 -17.01 35.37 -32.76
C MET A 378 -17.18 35.20 -31.26
N HIS A 379 -16.28 35.79 -30.50
CA HIS A 379 -16.35 36.01 -29.05
C HIS A 379 -16.74 37.45 -28.77
N GLY A 380 -17.47 37.67 -27.70
CA GLY A 380 -17.70 39.03 -27.20
C GLY A 380 -16.37 39.76 -26.89
N PRO A 381 -16.33 41.08 -26.93
CA PRO A 381 -15.12 41.89 -26.83
C PRO A 381 -14.37 41.82 -25.49
N SER A 382 -14.91 41.16 -24.48
CA SER A 382 -14.41 41.16 -23.09
C SER A 382 -13.85 39.81 -22.60
N CYS A 383 -13.28 38.97 -23.49
CA CYS A 383 -12.63 37.72 -23.06
C CYS A 383 -11.21 38.00 -22.51
N PRO A 384 -10.96 37.84 -21.21
CA PRO A 384 -9.67 38.13 -20.59
C PRO A 384 -8.56 37.15 -21.07
N GLU A 385 -8.91 35.95 -21.57
CA GLU A 385 -7.96 34.96 -22.07
C GLU A 385 -7.53 35.22 -23.52
N ARG A 386 -8.13 36.21 -24.18
CA ARG A 386 -7.82 36.53 -25.61
C ARG A 386 -6.36 36.92 -25.85
N GLU A 387 -5.75 37.57 -24.85
CA GLU A 387 -4.38 38.06 -24.92
C GLU A 387 -3.34 37.06 -24.44
N VAL A 388 -3.74 36.10 -23.59
CA VAL A 388 -2.84 35.21 -22.84
C VAL A 388 -2.72 33.81 -23.46
N ALA A 389 -3.75 33.33 -24.17
CA ALA A 389 -3.78 31.99 -24.73
C ALA A 389 -4.07 31.99 -26.23
N PRO A 390 -3.67 30.95 -26.98
CA PRO A 390 -4.04 30.77 -28.37
C PRO A 390 -5.56 30.58 -28.52
N CYS A 391 -6.29 31.71 -28.59
CA CYS A 391 -7.73 31.71 -28.75
C CYS A 391 -8.11 31.76 -30.22
N PRO A 392 -8.81 30.75 -30.80
CA PRO A 392 -9.25 30.77 -32.19
C PRO A 392 -10.18 31.96 -32.50
N ALA A 393 -11.02 32.36 -31.55
CA ALA A 393 -11.90 33.52 -31.73
C ALA A 393 -11.14 34.85 -31.75
N GLY A 394 -10.02 34.97 -31.04
CA GLY A 394 -9.15 36.17 -31.10
C GLY A 394 -8.39 36.31 -32.43
N ARG A 395 -8.26 35.23 -33.18
CA ARG A 395 -7.58 35.18 -34.47
C ARG A 395 -8.55 35.11 -35.65
N SER A 396 -9.85 35.20 -35.44
CA SER A 396 -10.90 35.00 -36.46
C SER A 396 -10.70 33.70 -37.26
N MET A 397 -10.28 32.64 -36.57
CA MET A 397 -9.93 31.35 -37.18
C MET A 397 -11.21 30.56 -37.46
N ALA A 398 -11.33 30.01 -38.67
CA ALA A 398 -12.43 29.11 -38.99
C ALA A 398 -12.32 27.79 -38.21
N ALA A 399 -13.45 27.12 -37.95
CA ALA A 399 -13.48 25.87 -37.21
C ALA A 399 -12.64 24.76 -37.87
N GLU A 400 -12.60 24.73 -39.20
CA GLU A 400 -11.81 23.79 -40.01
C GLU A 400 -10.30 24.00 -39.79
N GLN A 401 -9.85 25.25 -39.69
CA GLN A 401 -8.45 25.57 -39.41
C GLN A 401 -8.06 25.20 -37.96
N TYR A 402 -9.00 25.34 -37.02
CA TYR A 402 -8.80 24.96 -35.63
C TYR A 402 -8.78 23.44 -35.42
N ALA A 403 -9.45 22.66 -36.28
CA ALA A 403 -9.63 21.22 -36.15
C ALA A 403 -8.31 20.42 -36.00
N ALA A 404 -7.19 20.95 -36.46
CA ALA A 404 -5.87 20.32 -36.31
C ALA A 404 -5.44 20.19 -34.82
N ALA A 405 -5.78 21.15 -33.96
CA ALA A 405 -5.38 21.15 -32.56
C ALA A 405 -6.11 20.08 -31.75
N PRO A 406 -7.46 19.97 -31.74
CA PRO A 406 -8.18 18.89 -31.10
C PRO A 406 -7.80 17.51 -31.64
N ARG A 407 -7.49 17.40 -32.95
CA ARG A 407 -7.03 16.14 -33.55
C ARG A 407 -5.71 15.70 -32.97
N ARG A 408 -4.69 16.57 -32.86
CA ARG A 408 -3.41 16.25 -32.19
C ARG A 408 -3.62 15.83 -30.74
N ALA A 409 -4.53 16.49 -30.01
CA ALA A 409 -4.84 16.09 -28.64
C ALA A 409 -5.49 14.69 -28.57
N ALA A 410 -6.40 14.38 -29.49
CA ALA A 410 -7.00 13.05 -29.60
C ALA A 410 -5.96 11.98 -29.94
N GLU A 411 -5.09 12.25 -30.93
CA GLU A 411 -4.00 11.34 -31.37
C GLU A 411 -3.02 11.07 -30.22
N LEU A 412 -2.66 12.10 -29.42
CA LEU A 412 -1.85 11.94 -28.22
C LEU A 412 -2.54 11.06 -27.16
N ILE A 413 -3.81 11.33 -26.89
CA ILE A 413 -4.60 10.56 -25.95
C ILE A 413 -4.73 9.10 -26.42
N ASP A 414 -4.95 8.86 -27.69
CA ASP A 414 -5.09 7.51 -28.28
C ASP A 414 -3.77 6.77 -28.47
N GLY A 415 -2.64 7.48 -28.43
CA GLY A 415 -1.30 6.92 -28.65
C GLY A 415 -0.94 6.77 -30.13
N ALA A 416 -1.62 7.49 -31.02
CA ALA A 416 -1.33 7.55 -32.44
C ALA A 416 -0.18 8.53 -32.76
N ASP A 417 0.01 9.57 -31.95
CA ASP A 417 1.10 10.53 -32.01
C ASP A 417 1.54 10.99 -30.62
N ASN A 418 2.84 11.08 -30.40
CA ASN A 418 3.42 11.53 -29.13
C ASN A 418 4.36 12.75 -29.29
N THR A 419 4.33 13.44 -30.43
CA THR A 419 5.19 14.60 -30.72
C THR A 419 5.02 15.74 -29.71
N ALA A 420 3.82 15.89 -29.14
CA ALA A 420 3.56 16.87 -28.09
C ALA A 420 4.37 16.61 -26.79
N LEU A 421 4.68 15.36 -26.48
CA LEU A 421 5.57 15.02 -25.35
C LEU A 421 7.02 15.40 -25.64
N GLY A 422 7.49 15.16 -26.87
CA GLY A 422 8.79 15.62 -27.33
C GLY A 422 8.94 17.13 -27.20
N ALA A 423 7.95 17.89 -27.68
CA ALA A 423 7.92 19.35 -27.57
C ALA A 423 7.93 19.83 -26.11
N ALA A 424 7.28 19.10 -25.20
CA ALA A 424 7.32 19.41 -23.77
C ALA A 424 8.74 19.20 -23.19
N VAL A 425 9.40 18.10 -23.55
CA VAL A 425 10.78 17.80 -23.12
C VAL A 425 11.77 18.82 -23.68
N ASP A 426 11.63 19.21 -24.94
CA ASP A 426 12.49 20.26 -25.54
C ASP A 426 12.29 21.61 -24.87
N ARG A 427 11.06 21.93 -24.45
CA ARG A 427 10.78 23.14 -23.67
C ARG A 427 11.43 23.09 -22.28
N ILE A 428 11.46 21.93 -21.63
CA ILE A 428 12.17 21.74 -20.34
C ILE A 428 13.66 22.02 -20.52
N ARG A 429 14.29 21.50 -21.56
CA ARG A 429 15.70 21.73 -21.88
C ARG A 429 15.98 23.22 -22.07
N LEU A 430 15.19 23.89 -22.90
CA LEU A 430 15.31 25.32 -23.15
C LEU A 430 15.17 26.16 -21.88
N LEU A 431 14.23 25.82 -20.96
CA LEU A 431 14.09 26.52 -19.69
C LEU A 431 15.31 26.29 -18.77
N ALA A 432 15.91 25.12 -18.79
CA ALA A 432 17.12 24.81 -18.04
C ALA A 432 18.33 25.60 -18.60
N GLU A 433 18.49 25.67 -19.92
CA GLU A 433 19.52 26.47 -20.59
C GLU A 433 19.39 27.98 -20.28
N GLN A 434 18.15 28.45 -20.10
CA GLN A 434 17.85 29.82 -19.68
C GLN A 434 17.94 30.03 -18.16
N SER A 435 18.50 29.07 -17.41
CA SER A 435 18.61 29.08 -15.95
C SER A 435 17.27 29.23 -15.20
N SER A 436 16.15 28.93 -15.85
CA SER A 436 14.81 28.98 -15.26
C SER A 436 14.47 27.63 -14.61
N PHE A 437 15.32 27.20 -13.67
CA PHE A 437 15.32 25.84 -13.11
C PHE A 437 14.01 25.45 -12.43
N GLU A 438 13.38 26.35 -11.67
CA GLU A 438 12.07 26.05 -11.04
C GLU A 438 10.96 25.81 -12.07
N SER A 439 10.94 26.58 -13.14
CA SER A 439 9.97 26.41 -14.24
C SER A 439 10.23 25.13 -15.01
N ALA A 440 11.51 24.80 -15.24
CA ALA A 440 11.93 23.54 -15.84
C ALA A 440 11.51 22.35 -14.98
N ALA A 441 11.75 22.41 -13.67
CA ALA A 441 11.39 21.34 -12.71
C ALA A 441 9.87 21.12 -12.65
N ARG A 442 9.08 22.19 -12.54
CA ARG A 442 7.61 22.11 -12.54
C ARG A 442 7.07 21.49 -13.84
N LEU A 443 7.59 21.91 -14.99
CA LEU A 443 7.17 21.37 -16.28
C LEU A 443 7.63 19.91 -16.44
N ARG A 444 8.83 19.54 -15.98
CA ARG A 444 9.34 18.17 -15.97
C ARG A 444 8.42 17.26 -15.16
N ASP A 445 8.09 17.64 -13.94
CA ASP A 445 7.27 16.84 -13.04
C ASP A 445 5.86 16.63 -13.60
N LEU A 446 5.24 17.70 -14.12
CA LEU A 446 3.92 17.59 -14.75
C LEU A 446 3.96 16.76 -16.06
N THR A 447 5.03 16.87 -16.84
CA THR A 447 5.21 16.05 -18.05
C THR A 447 5.36 14.57 -17.68
N ALA A 448 6.12 14.24 -16.63
CA ALA A 448 6.27 12.87 -16.16
C ALA A 448 4.94 12.27 -15.69
N ASP A 449 4.17 13.01 -14.91
CA ASP A 449 2.84 12.60 -14.46
C ASP A 449 1.87 12.42 -15.66
N THR A 450 1.98 13.29 -16.68
CA THR A 450 1.17 13.19 -17.91
C THR A 450 1.52 11.95 -18.73
N VAL A 451 2.81 11.64 -18.90
CA VAL A 451 3.29 10.42 -19.57
C VAL A 451 2.69 9.17 -18.93
N GLU A 452 2.71 9.08 -17.60
CA GLU A 452 2.15 7.93 -16.90
C GLU A 452 0.64 7.80 -17.06
N MET A 453 -0.07 8.93 -16.98
CA MET A 453 -1.52 8.92 -17.14
C MET A 453 -1.93 8.53 -18.57
N LEU A 454 -1.24 9.05 -19.59
CA LEU A 454 -1.44 8.66 -20.98
C LEU A 454 -1.16 7.17 -21.19
N TRP A 455 0.02 6.70 -20.77
CA TRP A 455 0.41 5.29 -20.91
C TRP A 455 -0.58 4.35 -20.21
N ARG A 456 -0.98 4.68 -18.98
CA ARG A 456 -1.97 3.91 -18.23
C ARG A 456 -3.32 3.87 -18.98
N GLY A 457 -3.81 5.02 -19.44
CA GLY A 457 -5.06 5.12 -20.18
C GLY A 457 -5.02 4.33 -21.50
N GLN A 458 -3.94 4.47 -22.26
CA GLN A 458 -3.73 3.76 -23.52
C GLN A 458 -3.70 2.25 -23.33
N ARG A 459 -2.99 1.77 -22.30
CA ARG A 459 -2.91 0.35 -21.97
C ARG A 459 -4.26 -0.25 -21.54
N LEU A 460 -5.03 0.47 -20.74
CA LEU A 460 -6.37 0.01 -20.32
C LEU A 460 -7.32 -0.03 -21.53
N ARG A 461 -7.26 0.96 -22.42
CA ARG A 461 -8.07 0.97 -23.65
C ARG A 461 -7.67 -0.13 -24.63
N SER A 462 -6.36 -0.37 -24.83
CA SER A 462 -5.90 -1.49 -25.64
C SER A 462 -6.49 -2.82 -25.16
N LEU A 463 -6.51 -3.02 -23.84
CA LEU A 463 -7.10 -4.22 -23.25
C LEU A 463 -8.63 -4.27 -23.40
N ALA A 464 -9.32 -3.16 -23.20
CA ALA A 464 -10.77 -3.07 -23.38
C ALA A 464 -11.20 -3.21 -24.85
N GLY A 465 -10.31 -2.88 -25.79
CA GLY A 465 -10.54 -3.03 -27.23
C GLY A 465 -10.49 -4.48 -27.71
N VAL A 466 -9.86 -5.41 -26.94
CA VAL A 466 -9.77 -6.82 -27.35
C VAL A 466 -11.10 -7.53 -27.09
N GLY A 467 -11.71 -8.08 -28.14
CA GLY A 467 -12.99 -8.79 -28.08
C GLY A 467 -12.94 -9.98 -27.14
N GLU A 468 -11.93 -10.85 -27.28
CA GLU A 468 -11.66 -11.95 -26.34
C GLU A 468 -10.15 -12.18 -26.21
N LEU A 469 -9.68 -12.36 -24.97
CA LEU A 469 -8.31 -12.72 -24.64
C LEU A 469 -8.32 -13.85 -23.62
N VAL A 470 -7.61 -14.93 -23.92
CA VAL A 470 -7.38 -16.02 -22.98
C VAL A 470 -5.95 -16.00 -22.50
N ALA A 471 -5.77 -16.03 -21.19
CA ALA A 471 -4.45 -16.04 -20.57
C ALA A 471 -4.33 -17.13 -19.51
N ALA A 472 -3.10 -17.61 -19.33
CA ALA A 472 -2.74 -18.64 -18.39
C ALA A 472 -1.60 -18.18 -17.47
N ALA A 473 -1.71 -18.46 -16.18
CA ALA A 473 -0.67 -18.27 -15.19
C ALA A 473 -0.29 -19.60 -14.56
N PRO A 474 0.98 -19.91 -14.28
CA PRO A 474 1.34 -21.10 -13.51
C PRO A 474 0.76 -21.00 -12.09
N ASP A 475 0.24 -22.13 -11.59
CA ASP A 475 -0.36 -22.21 -10.24
C ASP A 475 0.67 -22.49 -9.13
N GLY A 476 1.95 -22.67 -9.50
CA GLY A 476 3.04 -23.02 -8.59
C GLY A 476 3.09 -24.53 -8.23
N ALA A 477 2.08 -25.32 -8.61
CA ALA A 477 1.99 -26.77 -8.35
C ALA A 477 2.12 -27.62 -9.62
N GLY A 478 2.49 -26.99 -10.74
CA GLY A 478 2.64 -27.63 -12.05
C GLY A 478 1.36 -27.66 -12.88
N GLY A 479 0.34 -26.92 -12.49
CA GLY A 479 -0.87 -26.66 -13.24
C GLY A 479 -0.99 -25.19 -13.68
N TRP A 480 -2.18 -24.81 -14.11
CA TRP A 480 -2.46 -23.50 -14.69
C TRP A 480 -3.73 -22.87 -14.13
N HIS A 481 -3.66 -21.60 -13.78
CA HIS A 481 -4.80 -20.72 -13.62
C HIS A 481 -5.19 -20.15 -14.99
N LEU A 482 -6.41 -20.40 -15.43
CA LEU A 482 -6.92 -20.02 -16.74
C LEU A 482 -7.93 -18.89 -16.61
N THR A 483 -7.85 -17.92 -17.50
CA THR A 483 -8.67 -16.72 -17.46
C THR A 483 -9.15 -16.37 -18.86
N VAL A 484 -10.46 -16.20 -19.02
CA VAL A 484 -11.09 -15.67 -20.24
C VAL A 484 -11.51 -14.23 -19.94
N LEU A 485 -10.99 -13.30 -20.73
CA LEU A 485 -11.29 -11.88 -20.67
C LEU A 485 -12.08 -11.47 -21.90
N ARG A 486 -13.08 -10.61 -21.75
CA ARG A 486 -13.80 -9.98 -22.86
C ARG A 486 -13.88 -8.49 -22.62
N HIS A 487 -13.40 -7.70 -23.57
CA HIS A 487 -13.35 -6.24 -23.45
C HIS A 487 -12.72 -5.75 -22.14
N GLY A 488 -11.61 -6.39 -21.75
CA GLY A 488 -10.86 -6.04 -20.53
C GLY A 488 -11.54 -6.45 -19.22
N GLN A 489 -12.66 -7.16 -19.26
CA GLN A 489 -13.39 -7.67 -18.11
C GLN A 489 -13.22 -9.19 -17.98
N LEU A 490 -13.27 -9.71 -16.76
CA LEU A 490 -13.24 -11.13 -16.51
C LEU A 490 -14.58 -11.77 -16.93
N ALA A 491 -14.55 -12.67 -17.92
CA ALA A 491 -15.71 -13.39 -18.41
C ALA A 491 -15.81 -14.83 -17.87
N ALA A 492 -14.67 -15.51 -17.67
CA ALA A 492 -14.60 -16.80 -17.00
C ALA A 492 -13.23 -17.02 -16.36
N ALA A 493 -13.19 -17.89 -15.35
CA ALA A 493 -11.97 -18.32 -14.67
C ALA A 493 -12.03 -19.81 -14.34
N GLY A 494 -10.86 -20.47 -14.37
CA GLY A 494 -10.75 -21.89 -14.07
C GLY A 494 -9.32 -22.30 -13.78
N CYS A 495 -9.14 -23.60 -13.47
CA CYS A 495 -7.82 -24.19 -13.22
C CYS A 495 -7.67 -25.49 -14.00
N ALA A 496 -6.53 -25.68 -14.65
CA ALA A 496 -6.06 -26.98 -15.12
C ALA A 496 -5.01 -27.49 -14.13
N ARG A 497 -5.35 -28.51 -13.35
CA ARG A 497 -4.42 -29.11 -12.38
C ARG A 497 -3.27 -29.82 -13.09
N ARG A 498 -2.16 -30.06 -12.38
CA ARG A 498 -1.05 -30.87 -12.91
C ARG A 498 -1.57 -32.18 -13.51
N GLY A 499 -1.13 -32.49 -14.74
CA GLY A 499 -1.54 -33.68 -15.49
C GLY A 499 -2.85 -33.53 -16.27
N VAL A 500 -3.58 -32.43 -16.11
CA VAL A 500 -4.79 -32.13 -16.91
C VAL A 500 -4.38 -31.28 -18.12
N PRO A 501 -4.70 -31.69 -19.35
CA PRO A 501 -4.47 -30.87 -20.54
C PRO A 501 -5.24 -29.54 -20.43
N PRO A 502 -4.56 -28.38 -20.57
CA PRO A 502 -5.22 -27.09 -20.33
C PRO A 502 -6.20 -26.69 -21.45
N MET A 503 -5.97 -27.08 -22.70
CA MET A 503 -6.79 -26.61 -23.83
C MET A 503 -8.26 -27.03 -23.77
N PRO A 504 -8.62 -28.30 -23.44
CA PRO A 504 -10.03 -28.64 -23.24
C PRO A 504 -10.71 -27.84 -22.13
N VAL A 505 -9.98 -27.48 -21.08
CA VAL A 505 -10.49 -26.60 -20.01
C VAL A 505 -10.71 -25.18 -20.54
N VAL A 506 -9.79 -24.66 -21.36
CA VAL A 506 -9.94 -23.37 -22.04
C VAL A 506 -11.20 -23.34 -22.90
N ASP A 507 -11.42 -24.38 -23.72
CA ASP A 507 -12.59 -24.45 -24.61
C ASP A 507 -13.91 -24.49 -23.81
N ALA A 508 -13.95 -25.25 -22.73
CA ALA A 508 -15.09 -25.28 -21.82
C ALA A 508 -15.34 -23.91 -21.15
N LEU A 509 -14.28 -23.25 -20.71
CA LEU A 509 -14.38 -21.91 -20.12
C LEU A 509 -14.87 -20.88 -21.14
N ARG A 510 -14.39 -20.90 -22.37
CA ARG A 510 -14.81 -19.98 -23.44
C ARG A 510 -16.30 -20.17 -23.78
N SER A 511 -16.76 -21.42 -23.87
CA SER A 511 -18.13 -21.74 -24.16
C SER A 511 -19.09 -21.30 -23.05
N GLY A 512 -18.68 -21.39 -21.78
CA GLY A 512 -19.46 -20.97 -20.61
C GLY A 512 -19.19 -19.53 -20.16
N ALA A 513 -18.34 -18.78 -20.88
CA ALA A 513 -17.94 -17.44 -20.46
C ALA A 513 -19.07 -16.43 -20.56
N GLN A 514 -19.14 -15.53 -19.59
CA GLN A 514 -20.10 -14.43 -19.55
C GLN A 514 -20.02 -13.58 -20.81
N VAL A 515 -21.18 -13.27 -21.42
CA VAL A 515 -21.27 -12.32 -22.54
C VAL A 515 -21.03 -10.91 -22.01
N VAL A 516 -20.11 -10.20 -22.63
CA VAL A 516 -19.80 -8.80 -22.32
C VAL A 516 -20.10 -7.95 -23.55
N LEU A 517 -21.04 -7.02 -23.41
CA LEU A 517 -21.40 -6.06 -24.47
C LEU A 517 -20.73 -4.72 -24.11
N PRO A 518 -19.79 -4.23 -24.93
CA PRO A 518 -19.16 -2.95 -24.68
C PRO A 518 -20.17 -1.81 -24.84
N GLN A 519 -20.11 -0.86 -23.91
CA GLN A 519 -20.93 0.35 -23.91
C GLN A 519 -20.15 1.55 -24.45
N PRO A 520 -20.80 2.60 -24.99
CA PRO A 520 -20.15 3.82 -25.42
C PRO A 520 -19.70 4.67 -24.22
N ALA A 521 -18.83 4.11 -23.41
CA ALA A 521 -18.28 4.70 -22.19
C ALA A 521 -16.78 4.35 -22.08
N PRO A 522 -15.99 5.02 -21.27
CA PRO A 522 -14.60 4.64 -21.07
C PRO A 522 -14.46 3.17 -20.71
N LEU A 523 -13.48 2.52 -21.31
CA LEU A 523 -13.21 1.10 -21.15
C LEU A 523 -14.41 0.18 -21.46
N GLY A 524 -15.28 0.59 -22.38
CA GLY A 524 -16.47 -0.18 -22.74
C GLY A 524 -17.48 -0.33 -21.60
N GLY A 525 -17.47 0.57 -20.61
CA GLY A 525 -18.32 0.50 -19.42
C GLY A 525 -17.81 -0.43 -18.31
N ALA A 526 -16.61 -0.99 -18.47
CA ALA A 526 -15.98 -1.82 -17.44
C ALA A 526 -15.66 -1.01 -16.17
N LEU A 527 -15.70 -1.66 -15.03
CA LEU A 527 -15.14 -1.07 -13.80
C LEU A 527 -13.64 -0.82 -13.99
N VAL A 528 -13.22 0.42 -13.82
CA VAL A 528 -11.83 0.84 -14.00
C VAL A 528 -10.87 0.00 -13.15
N GLU A 529 -11.25 -0.26 -11.90
CA GLU A 529 -10.46 -1.06 -10.97
C GLU A 529 -10.32 -2.52 -11.44
N GLU A 530 -11.35 -3.07 -12.07
CA GLU A 530 -11.32 -4.42 -12.63
C GLU A 530 -10.34 -4.49 -13.82
N THR A 531 -10.50 -3.61 -14.82
CA THR A 531 -9.60 -3.57 -15.97
C THR A 531 -8.16 -3.31 -15.55
N ALA A 532 -7.94 -2.43 -14.55
CA ALA A 532 -6.61 -2.16 -14.00
C ALA A 532 -6.04 -3.36 -13.22
N LEU A 533 -6.86 -4.14 -12.51
CA LEU A 533 -6.45 -5.37 -11.84
C LEU A 533 -6.02 -6.43 -12.87
N VAL A 534 -6.82 -6.61 -13.91
CA VAL A 534 -6.51 -7.53 -15.02
C VAL A 534 -5.23 -7.11 -15.74
N ALA A 535 -5.06 -5.83 -16.06
CA ALA A 535 -3.85 -5.31 -16.72
C ALA A 535 -2.58 -5.53 -15.88
N ARG A 536 -2.66 -5.34 -14.56
CA ARG A 536 -1.55 -5.65 -13.65
C ARG A 536 -1.25 -7.15 -13.58
N TRP A 537 -2.29 -7.97 -13.56
CA TRP A 537 -2.12 -9.42 -13.55
C TRP A 537 -1.45 -9.90 -14.85
N LEU A 538 -1.90 -9.43 -16.02
CA LEU A 538 -1.28 -9.75 -17.31
C LEU A 538 0.20 -9.33 -17.43
N ALA A 539 0.63 -8.34 -16.66
CA ALA A 539 2.02 -7.87 -16.63
C ALA A 539 2.93 -8.71 -15.73
N ARG A 540 2.43 -9.71 -15.01
CA ARG A 540 3.24 -10.54 -14.13
C ARG A 540 4.16 -11.47 -14.94
N PRO A 541 5.36 -11.76 -14.43
CA PRO A 541 6.22 -12.78 -15.03
C PRO A 541 5.50 -14.15 -15.09
N GLY A 542 5.74 -14.89 -16.17
CA GLY A 542 5.18 -16.23 -16.34
C GLY A 542 3.74 -16.28 -16.88
N ILE A 543 3.05 -15.17 -17.03
CA ILE A 543 1.76 -15.14 -17.72
C ILE A 543 1.96 -15.43 -19.21
N ARG A 544 1.09 -16.28 -19.76
CA ARG A 544 1.06 -16.64 -21.18
C ARG A 544 -0.28 -16.24 -21.78
N ILE A 545 -0.26 -15.52 -22.90
CA ILE A 545 -1.44 -15.30 -23.71
C ILE A 545 -1.63 -16.56 -24.56
N VAL A 546 -2.76 -17.22 -24.40
CA VAL A 546 -3.13 -18.43 -25.13
C VAL A 546 -3.69 -18.06 -26.51
N CYS A 547 -4.65 -17.13 -26.53
CA CYS A 547 -5.20 -16.55 -27.76
C CYS A 547 -5.79 -15.17 -27.49
N ALA A 548 -5.92 -14.37 -28.54
CA ALA A 548 -6.64 -13.10 -28.56
C ALA A 548 -7.26 -12.91 -29.94
N THR A 549 -8.47 -12.31 -30.01
CA THR A 549 -9.22 -12.16 -31.27
C THR A 549 -8.52 -11.23 -32.24
N GLU A 550 -8.09 -10.04 -31.78
CA GLU A 550 -7.44 -9.02 -32.60
C GLU A 550 -5.96 -8.85 -32.26
N GLY A 551 -5.41 -9.71 -31.40
CA GLY A 551 -4.12 -9.52 -30.79
C GLY A 551 -4.17 -8.54 -29.60
N PHE A 552 -3.07 -8.42 -28.89
CA PHE A 552 -2.95 -7.53 -27.73
C PHE A 552 -1.62 -6.80 -27.79
N ALA A 553 -1.65 -5.50 -28.10
CA ALA A 553 -0.48 -4.66 -28.22
C ALA A 553 -0.77 -3.24 -27.76
N SER A 554 0.28 -2.51 -27.39
CA SER A 554 0.21 -1.07 -27.16
C SER A 554 0.34 -0.32 -28.51
N PRO A 555 -0.28 0.86 -28.66
CA PRO A 555 -0.09 1.71 -29.84
C PRO A 555 1.39 2.03 -30.08
N LEU A 556 1.80 2.11 -31.34
CA LEU A 556 3.21 2.32 -31.74
C LEU A 556 3.82 3.60 -31.15
N HIS A 557 3.07 4.70 -31.23
CA HIS A 557 3.46 6.00 -30.67
C HIS A 557 2.83 6.29 -29.32
N SER A 558 2.63 5.21 -28.52
CA SER A 558 2.11 5.37 -27.17
C SER A 558 3.07 6.16 -26.27
N ALA A 559 2.54 6.70 -25.18
CA ALA A 559 3.34 7.34 -24.14
C ALA A 559 4.35 6.38 -23.47
N GLY A 560 4.24 5.07 -23.72
CA GLY A 560 5.17 4.04 -23.25
C GLY A 560 6.62 4.29 -23.66
N GLY A 561 6.87 4.89 -24.82
CA GLY A 561 8.21 5.27 -25.26
C GLY A 561 8.88 6.34 -24.40
N TRP A 562 8.11 7.05 -23.57
CA TRP A 562 8.60 8.10 -22.67
C TRP A 562 8.69 7.66 -21.20
N LEU A 563 8.39 6.39 -20.86
CA LEU A 563 8.37 5.91 -19.49
C LEU A 563 9.73 5.97 -18.81
N GLU A 564 10.81 5.61 -19.48
CA GLU A 564 12.16 5.68 -18.92
C GLU A 564 12.52 7.11 -18.55
N TRP A 565 12.19 8.06 -19.43
CA TRP A 565 12.36 9.47 -19.15
C TRP A 565 11.52 9.93 -17.95
N ALA A 566 10.26 9.51 -17.86
CA ALA A 566 9.38 9.85 -16.74
C ALA A 566 9.87 9.27 -15.41
N VAL A 567 10.43 8.06 -15.43
CA VAL A 567 11.06 7.44 -14.24
C VAL A 567 12.29 8.24 -13.80
N ALA A 568 13.17 8.62 -14.74
CA ALA A 568 14.33 9.43 -14.44
C ALA A 568 13.95 10.82 -13.88
N ALA A 569 12.92 11.44 -14.47
CA ALA A 569 12.39 12.73 -13.99
C ALA A 569 11.88 12.67 -12.54
N ARG A 570 11.21 11.58 -12.17
CA ARG A 570 10.75 11.37 -10.78
C ARG A 570 11.88 11.09 -9.81
N SER A 571 12.87 10.31 -10.21
CA SER A 571 14.07 10.10 -9.38
C SER A 571 14.77 11.41 -9.09
N ALA A 572 14.88 12.31 -10.09
CA ALA A 572 15.42 13.65 -9.90
C ALA A 572 14.56 14.53 -8.96
N ARG A 573 13.22 14.39 -9.00
CA ARG A 573 12.30 15.06 -8.07
C ARG A 573 12.53 14.60 -6.62
N HIS A 574 12.68 13.29 -6.40
CA HIS A 574 12.96 12.74 -5.07
C HIS A 574 14.30 13.24 -4.54
N ALA A 575 15.37 13.13 -5.32
CA ALA A 575 16.69 13.62 -4.94
C ALA A 575 16.68 15.12 -4.60
N ALA A 576 16.01 15.96 -5.39
CA ALA A 576 15.87 17.38 -5.09
C ALA A 576 15.07 17.62 -3.79
N SER A 577 14.05 16.81 -3.51
CA SER A 577 13.27 16.94 -2.26
C SER A 577 14.07 16.51 -1.04
N GLU A 578 14.97 15.55 -1.15
CA GLU A 578 15.89 15.13 -0.10
C GLU A 578 16.93 16.22 0.18
N LEU A 579 17.58 16.76 -0.87
CA LEU A 579 18.51 17.88 -0.74
C LEU A 579 17.88 19.12 -0.08
N LEU A 580 16.64 19.46 -0.43
CA LEU A 580 15.92 20.58 0.20
C LEU A 580 15.58 20.31 1.67
N ARG A 581 15.40 19.06 2.08
CA ARG A 581 15.23 18.69 3.50
C ARG A 581 16.54 18.77 4.26
N GLU A 582 17.65 18.39 3.66
CA GLU A 582 19.00 18.48 4.26
C GLU A 582 19.50 19.93 4.36
N THR A 583 19.14 20.80 3.39
CA THR A 583 19.62 22.19 3.34
C THR A 583 18.74 23.20 4.08
N ASP A 584 17.57 22.82 4.63
CA ASP A 584 16.71 23.69 5.45
C ASP A 584 16.72 23.29 6.95
N PRO A 585 17.85 23.51 7.67
CA PRO A 585 17.91 23.32 9.11
C PRO A 585 17.04 24.34 9.87
N THR A 586 16.61 25.41 9.21
CA THR A 586 15.89 26.52 9.82
C THR A 586 14.46 26.18 10.23
N ARG A 587 13.79 25.30 9.52
CA ARG A 587 12.42 24.87 9.89
C ARG A 587 12.40 24.03 11.16
N GLU A 588 13.40 23.17 11.36
CA GLU A 588 13.54 22.40 12.60
C GLU A 588 14.06 23.25 13.76
N GLN A 589 15.01 24.16 13.49
CA GLN A 589 15.50 25.11 14.50
C GLN A 589 14.46 26.17 14.85
N LEU A 590 13.64 26.64 13.92
CA LEU A 590 12.52 27.54 14.18
C LEU A 590 11.38 26.84 14.92
N ALA A 591 11.09 25.58 14.62
CA ALA A 591 10.14 24.78 15.39
C ALA A 591 10.65 24.50 16.82
N ARG A 592 11.95 24.27 16.99
CA ARG A 592 12.60 24.14 18.31
C ARG A 592 12.70 25.47 19.06
N ARG A 593 12.91 26.61 18.38
CA ARG A 593 12.93 27.97 18.99
C ARG A 593 11.53 28.52 19.25
N ALA A 594 10.54 28.13 18.48
CA ALA A 594 9.17 28.65 18.63
C ALA A 594 8.37 27.98 19.75
N GLY A 595 8.96 26.99 20.48
CA GLY A 595 8.32 26.40 21.67
C GLY A 595 6.86 25.99 21.43
N VAL A 596 6.52 25.47 20.24
CA VAL A 596 5.15 25.07 19.96
C VAL A 596 4.91 23.72 20.62
N ASP A 597 4.58 23.80 21.90
CA ASP A 597 3.93 22.75 22.67
C ASP A 597 2.69 22.30 21.92
N ARG A 598 2.73 21.09 21.38
CA ARG A 598 1.52 20.34 21.01
C ARG A 598 0.94 19.73 22.28
N LEU A 599 0.50 20.58 23.18
CA LEU A 599 -0.42 20.18 24.25
C LEU A 599 -1.80 20.68 23.86
N GLY A 600 -2.70 19.72 23.91
CA GLY A 600 -4.07 19.81 23.50
C GLY A 600 -4.90 20.89 24.17
N GLY A 601 -6.03 21.12 23.62
CA GLY A 601 -7.08 21.95 24.18
C GLY A 601 -7.58 22.95 23.15
N ALA A 602 -8.52 22.51 22.37
CA ALA A 602 -9.38 23.41 21.60
C ALA A 602 -10.05 24.42 22.54
N THR A 603 -9.66 25.67 22.44
CA THR A 603 -10.54 26.79 22.78
C THR A 603 -10.51 27.75 21.61
N GLN A 604 -11.58 27.72 20.85
CA GLN A 604 -11.87 28.78 19.85
C GLN A 604 -11.97 30.13 20.57
N PRO A 605 -11.34 31.19 20.07
CA PRO A 605 -11.65 32.53 20.54
C PRO A 605 -13.04 32.89 20.07
N VAL A 606 -13.93 33.16 21.01
CA VAL A 606 -15.24 33.76 20.79
C VAL A 606 -15.01 35.19 20.31
N LEU A 607 -15.33 35.46 19.06
CA LEU A 607 -15.47 36.81 18.54
C LEU A 607 -16.72 37.47 19.16
N PRO A 608 -16.65 38.72 19.66
CA PRO A 608 -17.82 39.42 20.19
C PRO A 608 -18.83 39.72 19.05
N ARG A 609 -20.09 39.38 19.27
CA ARG A 609 -21.22 39.72 18.40
C ARG A 609 -21.35 41.25 18.34
N GLY A 610 -21.13 41.81 17.16
CA GLY A 610 -21.49 43.18 16.86
C GLY A 610 -23.02 43.39 16.97
N GLN A 611 -23.41 44.43 17.66
CA GLN A 611 -24.79 44.89 17.75
C GLN A 611 -25.29 45.41 16.38
N PRO A 612 -26.57 45.29 16.06
CA PRO A 612 -27.12 45.82 14.82
C PRO A 612 -27.30 47.34 14.93
N PHE A 613 -26.76 48.04 13.93
CA PHE A 613 -27.06 49.44 13.73
C PHE A 613 -28.53 49.60 13.30
N GLY A 614 -29.29 50.37 14.10
CA GLY A 614 -30.64 50.75 13.78
C GLY A 614 -30.69 51.72 12.59
N MET A 615 -31.63 51.51 11.71
CA MET A 615 -32.06 52.47 10.73
C MET A 615 -32.82 53.60 11.45
N ALA A 616 -32.47 54.85 11.14
CA ALA A 616 -33.32 56.00 11.28
C ALA A 616 -32.96 57.00 10.19
N GLY A 617 -33.99 57.41 9.43
CA GLY A 617 -34.02 58.52 8.48
C GLY A 617 -34.07 58.10 7.03
#